data_b001165b6ba26359c85c829e456b9c1e
#
_entry.id   b001165b6ba26359c85c829e456b9c1e
#
_cell.length_a   1.000
_cell.length_b   1.000
_cell.length_c   1.000
_cell.angle_alpha   90.00
_cell.angle_beta   90.00
_cell.angle_gamma   90.00
#
_symmetry.space_group_name_H-M   'P 1'
#
loop_
_entity.id
_entity.type
_entity.pdbx_description
1 polymer ?
#
loop_
_entity_poly.entity_id
_entity_poly.type
_entity_poly.pdbx_seq_one_letter_code
_entity_poly.pdbx_strand_id
1 'polypeptide(L)'
;AIQLVNLPAENIANDLSLMESVLDKQIIDLNGRKLVRVNDVRLVSLPTGSFAVAVDIGIEGLLRRIGIAKPIKYTLSVVGSNIPSKFILWEDLEAIDFSNLNIKLSKTYKKLQTLHPSDLADIIEDLGRKASAEVFSALDEEQAADVLEELEVETQIHIIKSLPIEKAADVLDKMPADEVADIFDALGDEKVELLLNEMEKDTSQEVRELLDYPDHEVGSIMSTEVMSFNKNMTVEEVFAIFRSQKPEAESLYNLFVTNESDVLTATFSLRDLVISSPETHISQIMKPSPVRLYDDQEVDEIAEFVSKYNMLAIPVVDRNEILQGMVVIDDVIDDLLDKRRMNK
;
A
#
# COMPACT_ATOMS: atom_id res chain seq x y z
N ALA A 1 26.59 12.87 -11.61
CA ALA A 1 27.62 13.30 -10.64
C ALA A 1 27.51 14.82 -10.41
N ILE A 2 27.65 15.25 -9.16
CA ILE A 2 27.64 16.68 -8.80
C ILE A 2 29.08 17.16 -8.72
N GLN A 3 29.37 18.29 -9.38
CA GLN A 3 30.68 18.92 -9.32
C GLN A 3 30.83 19.67 -7.99
N LEU A 4 31.93 19.41 -7.29
CA LEU A 4 32.29 20.11 -6.06
C LEU A 4 33.10 21.34 -6.42
N VAL A 5 32.72 22.47 -5.88
CA VAL A 5 33.45 23.75 -6.04
C VAL A 5 33.94 24.21 -4.66
N ASN A 6 35.21 24.49 -4.54
CA ASN A 6 35.72 25.15 -3.36
C ASN A 6 35.39 26.66 -3.44
N LEU A 7 34.33 27.05 -2.74
CA LEU A 7 33.92 28.46 -2.65
C LEU A 7 34.50 29.13 -1.40
N PRO A 8 34.86 30.41 -1.49
CA PRO A 8 35.15 31.17 -0.28
C PRO A 8 33.91 31.32 0.59
N ALA A 9 34.11 31.36 1.91
CA ALA A 9 33.05 31.28 2.92
C ALA A 9 31.92 32.33 2.80
N GLU A 10 32.12 33.37 2.01
CA GLU A 10 31.15 34.46 1.81
C GLU A 10 30.03 34.16 0.81
N ASN A 11 30.12 33.04 0.04
CA ASN A 11 29.15 32.69 -1.03
C ASN A 11 28.34 31.43 -0.76
N ILE A 12 28.29 30.93 0.49
CA ILE A 12 27.73 29.62 0.85
C ILE A 12 26.20 29.63 0.97
N ALA A 13 25.52 30.75 0.87
CA ALA A 13 24.11 30.89 1.20
C ALA A 13 23.13 30.06 0.30
N ASN A 14 23.59 29.53 -0.85
CA ASN A 14 22.78 28.75 -1.80
C ASN A 14 23.41 27.42 -2.21
N ASP A 15 24.54 27.01 -1.62
CA ASP A 15 25.24 25.79 -1.99
C ASP A 15 24.92 24.63 -1.05
N LEU A 16 24.83 23.41 -1.62
CA LEU A 16 24.57 22.19 -0.88
C LEU A 16 25.82 21.78 -0.09
N SER A 17 25.79 21.86 1.23
CA SER A 17 26.82 21.31 2.09
C SER A 17 26.64 19.78 2.17
N LEU A 18 27.60 19.01 1.60
CA LEU A 18 27.55 17.53 1.67
C LEU A 18 27.57 17.01 3.11
N MET A 19 28.26 17.71 4.03
CA MET A 19 28.35 17.29 5.43
C MET A 19 27.05 17.55 6.20
N GLU A 20 26.37 18.66 5.91
CA GLU A 20 25.17 19.03 6.66
C GLU A 20 23.88 18.50 6.02
N SER A 21 23.88 18.38 4.68
CA SER A 21 22.70 18.06 3.91
C SER A 21 22.62 16.60 3.44
N VAL A 22 23.73 15.85 3.49
CA VAL A 22 23.78 14.46 2.95
C VAL A 22 24.31 13.46 3.98
N LEU A 23 25.44 13.74 4.64
CA LEU A 23 26.01 12.82 5.63
C LEU A 23 25.05 12.64 6.83
N ASP A 24 24.91 11.40 7.30
CA ASP A 24 24.02 11.01 8.41
C ASP A 24 22.51 11.22 8.13
N LYS A 25 22.13 11.70 6.95
CA LYS A 25 20.73 11.83 6.58
C LYS A 25 20.17 10.49 6.10
N GLN A 26 18.88 10.35 6.25
CA GLN A 26 18.11 9.28 5.63
C GLN A 26 17.78 9.69 4.19
N ILE A 27 17.89 8.72 3.28
CA ILE A 27 17.61 8.89 1.86
C ILE A 27 16.82 7.68 1.38
N ILE A 28 16.03 7.87 0.33
CA ILE A 28 15.33 6.77 -0.31
C ILE A 28 16.23 6.15 -1.37
N ASP A 29 16.49 4.84 -1.23
CA ASP A 29 17.08 3.99 -2.25
C ASP A 29 15.96 3.54 -3.21
N LEU A 30 15.74 4.25 -4.31
CA LEU A 30 14.70 3.94 -5.28
C LEU A 30 14.87 2.58 -5.95
N ASN A 31 16.11 2.08 -6.08
CA ASN A 31 16.38 0.75 -6.63
C ASN A 31 16.18 -0.35 -5.60
N GLY A 32 16.49 -0.09 -4.33
CA GLY A 32 16.28 -1.00 -3.21
C GLY A 32 14.93 -0.79 -2.51
N ARG A 33 14.15 0.20 -2.94
CA ARG A 33 12.81 0.54 -2.43
C ARG A 33 12.76 0.59 -0.92
N LYS A 34 13.69 1.34 -0.31
CA LYS A 34 13.79 1.46 1.15
C LYS A 34 14.51 2.70 1.60
N LEU A 35 14.25 3.08 2.83
CA LEU A 35 14.97 4.15 3.51
C LEU A 35 16.34 3.65 3.98
N VAL A 36 17.39 4.41 3.71
CA VAL A 36 18.76 4.07 4.11
C VAL A 36 19.49 5.29 4.65
N ARG A 37 20.44 5.08 5.57
CA ARG A 37 21.26 6.14 6.13
C ARG A 37 22.56 6.29 5.36
N VAL A 38 22.92 7.53 5.01
CA VAL A 38 24.21 7.85 4.38
C VAL A 38 25.32 7.80 5.41
N ASN A 39 26.23 6.86 5.29
CA ASN A 39 27.36 6.69 6.18
C ASN A 39 28.61 7.44 5.70
N ASP A 40 28.80 7.57 4.39
CA ASP A 40 29.93 8.27 3.76
C ASP A 40 29.59 8.70 2.33
N VAL A 41 30.31 9.65 1.76
CA VAL A 41 30.15 10.11 0.36
C VAL A 41 31.41 9.78 -0.42
N ARG A 42 31.24 9.14 -1.58
CA ARG A 42 32.36 8.86 -2.50
C ARG A 42 32.61 10.03 -3.41
N LEU A 43 33.84 10.53 -3.32
CA LEU A 43 34.32 11.61 -4.17
C LEU A 43 35.32 11.07 -5.19
N VAL A 44 35.26 11.57 -6.42
CA VAL A 44 36.22 11.31 -7.49
C VAL A 44 36.80 12.65 -7.92
N SER A 45 38.13 12.74 -7.91
CA SER A 45 38.87 13.92 -8.41
C SER A 45 39.38 13.64 -9.82
N LEU A 46 38.95 14.48 -10.76
CA LEU A 46 39.40 14.47 -12.14
C LEU A 46 40.16 15.78 -12.44
N PRO A 47 40.90 15.85 -13.54
CA PRO A 47 41.55 17.13 -13.95
C PRO A 47 40.56 18.30 -14.11
N THR A 48 39.29 18.00 -14.35
CA THR A 48 38.19 18.95 -14.52
C THR A 48 37.52 19.36 -13.21
N GLY A 49 37.89 18.76 -12.06
CA GLY A 49 37.29 19.06 -10.75
C GLY A 49 37.02 17.81 -9.91
N SER A 50 36.49 18.04 -8.73
CA SER A 50 36.05 16.95 -7.82
C SER A 50 34.55 16.75 -7.93
N PHE A 51 34.12 15.49 -7.91
CA PHE A 51 32.72 15.10 -8.12
C PHE A 51 32.27 14.12 -7.04
N ALA A 52 31.08 14.33 -6.48
CA ALA A 52 30.40 13.32 -5.69
C ALA A 52 29.70 12.32 -6.64
N VAL A 53 30.08 11.05 -6.57
CA VAL A 53 29.61 10.03 -7.53
C VAL A 53 28.70 8.99 -6.89
N ALA A 54 28.81 8.75 -5.59
CA ALA A 54 27.98 7.79 -4.88
C ALA A 54 27.95 8.09 -3.37
N VAL A 55 26.97 7.53 -2.68
CA VAL A 55 26.90 7.47 -1.22
C VAL A 55 27.12 6.04 -0.74
N ASP A 56 27.81 5.91 0.37
CA ASP A 56 28.05 4.60 1.03
C ASP A 56 27.03 4.45 2.16
N ILE A 57 26.21 3.42 2.06
CA ILE A 57 25.18 3.03 3.03
C ILE A 57 25.58 1.77 3.82
N GLY A 58 26.77 1.22 3.53
CA GLY A 58 27.31 0.03 4.16
C GLY A 58 28.12 0.33 5.42
N ILE A 59 28.32 -0.72 6.23
CA ILE A 59 29.13 -0.64 7.46
C ILE A 59 30.57 -0.20 7.15
N GLU A 60 31.09 -0.52 5.96
CA GLU A 60 32.44 -0.10 5.56
C GLU A 60 32.58 1.43 5.50
N GLY A 61 31.58 2.15 4.97
CA GLY A 61 31.57 3.61 4.94
C GLY A 61 31.65 4.21 6.34
N LEU A 62 30.84 3.70 7.28
CA LEU A 62 30.87 4.11 8.67
C LEU A 62 32.23 3.88 9.33
N LEU A 63 32.82 2.69 9.16
CA LEU A 63 34.12 2.32 9.71
C LEU A 63 35.26 3.16 9.12
N ARG A 64 35.16 3.55 7.84
CA ARG A 64 36.12 4.43 7.16
C ARG A 64 36.07 5.83 7.74
N ARG A 65 34.86 6.35 7.97
CA ARG A 65 34.65 7.67 8.56
C ARG A 65 35.22 7.78 9.97
N ILE A 66 35.07 6.74 10.79
CA ILE A 66 35.61 6.67 12.16
C ILE A 66 37.14 6.40 12.15
N GLY A 67 37.71 6.09 10.99
CA GLY A 67 39.16 5.83 10.83
C GLY A 67 39.61 4.41 11.19
N ILE A 68 38.67 3.50 11.54
CA ILE A 68 38.97 2.12 11.97
C ILE A 68 38.75 1.05 10.88
N ALA A 69 38.39 1.46 9.66
CA ALA A 69 38.14 0.53 8.56
C ALA A 69 39.38 -0.32 8.20
N LYS A 70 40.60 0.30 8.19
CA LYS A 70 41.83 -0.39 7.83
C LYS A 70 42.20 -1.51 8.81
N PRO A 71 42.27 -1.29 10.15
CA PRO A 71 42.60 -2.35 11.10
C PRO A 71 41.55 -3.48 11.10
N ILE A 72 40.25 -3.16 10.97
CA ILE A 72 39.19 -4.16 10.94
C ILE A 72 39.24 -4.99 9.64
N LYS A 73 39.49 -4.37 8.48
CA LYS A 73 39.71 -5.11 7.22
C LYS A 73 40.87 -6.09 7.34
N TYR A 74 41.98 -5.67 7.95
CA TYR A 74 43.14 -6.54 8.13
C TYR A 74 42.81 -7.76 9.01
N THR A 75 42.12 -7.58 10.11
CA THR A 75 41.71 -8.68 11.00
C THR A 75 40.71 -9.63 10.34
N LEU A 76 39.71 -9.10 9.61
CA LEU A 76 38.69 -9.90 8.92
C LEU A 76 39.25 -10.64 7.70
N SER A 77 40.23 -10.07 6.99
CA SER A 77 40.88 -10.73 5.85
C SER A 77 41.68 -11.99 6.29
N VAL A 78 42.20 -11.97 7.53
CA VAL A 78 42.86 -13.15 8.12
C VAL A 78 41.88 -14.29 8.41
N VAL A 79 40.59 -13.94 8.62
CA VAL A 79 39.52 -14.93 8.88
C VAL A 79 38.75 -15.29 7.59
N GLY A 80 39.17 -14.75 6.43
CA GLY A 80 38.50 -15.00 5.14
C GLY A 80 37.13 -14.31 4.96
N SER A 81 36.83 -13.31 5.79
CA SER A 81 35.58 -12.55 5.71
C SER A 81 35.82 -11.13 5.19
N ASN A 82 34.94 -10.63 4.36
CA ASN A 82 34.97 -9.25 3.85
C ASN A 82 33.87 -8.42 4.47
N ILE A 83 34.16 -7.14 4.75
CA ILE A 83 33.13 -6.18 5.15
C ILE A 83 32.29 -5.86 3.89
N PRO A 84 30.96 -6.08 3.90
CA PRO A 84 30.13 -5.73 2.77
C PRO A 84 30.13 -4.21 2.58
N SER A 85 30.56 -3.74 1.40
CA SER A 85 30.40 -2.37 0.96
C SER A 85 29.10 -2.29 0.16
N LYS A 86 28.20 -1.40 0.54
CA LYS A 86 26.97 -1.10 -0.19
C LYS A 86 26.93 0.38 -0.51
N PHE A 87 26.83 0.72 -1.78
CA PHE A 87 26.77 2.11 -2.22
C PHE A 87 25.66 2.29 -3.25
N ILE A 88 25.10 3.50 -3.28
CA ILE A 88 24.10 3.94 -4.24
C ILE A 88 24.74 5.04 -5.08
N LEU A 89 24.57 4.97 -6.41
CA LEU A 89 25.02 6.02 -7.30
C LEU A 89 24.24 7.31 -7.05
N TRP A 90 24.91 8.44 -7.26
CA TRP A 90 24.30 9.76 -7.03
C TRP A 90 23.07 10.01 -7.93
N GLU A 91 22.98 9.34 -9.06
CA GLU A 91 21.86 9.44 -10.00
C GLU A 91 20.60 8.71 -9.53
N ASP A 92 20.80 7.67 -8.70
CA ASP A 92 19.73 6.82 -8.13
C ASP A 92 19.30 7.31 -6.73
N LEU A 93 19.75 8.50 -6.34
CA LEU A 93 19.64 9.01 -4.99
C LEU A 93 18.66 10.16 -4.95
N GLU A 94 17.64 10.06 -4.10
CA GLU A 94 16.81 11.19 -3.73
C GLU A 94 16.96 11.49 -2.24
N ALA A 95 17.48 12.69 -1.96
CA ALA A 95 17.58 13.19 -0.60
C ALA A 95 16.27 13.85 -0.20
N ILE A 96 15.64 13.33 0.84
CA ILE A 96 14.50 13.99 1.48
C ILE A 96 15.08 14.99 2.48
N ASP A 97 15.07 16.25 2.15
CA ASP A 97 15.42 17.32 3.09
C ASP A 97 14.16 17.78 3.85
N PHE A 98 13.93 17.16 4.99
CA PHE A 98 12.80 17.48 5.88
C PHE A 98 12.95 18.84 6.59
N SER A 99 14.10 19.51 6.47
CA SER A 99 14.35 20.82 7.13
C SER A 99 13.91 22.02 6.28
N ASN A 100 13.68 21.84 4.97
CA ASN A 100 13.34 22.93 4.02
C ASN A 100 12.19 22.54 3.07
N LEU A 101 11.08 22.08 3.62
CA LEU A 101 9.92 21.52 2.91
C LEU A 101 9.24 22.44 1.88
N ASN A 102 9.53 23.73 1.86
CA ASN A 102 8.78 24.69 1.06
C ASN A 102 9.25 24.94 -0.38
N ILE A 103 10.41 24.42 -0.85
CA ILE A 103 10.96 24.89 -2.13
C ILE A 103 11.38 23.79 -3.13
N LYS A 104 11.59 22.52 -2.74
CA LYS A 104 12.10 21.48 -3.66
C LYS A 104 11.22 20.23 -3.86
N LEU A 105 10.03 20.23 -3.33
CA LEU A 105 9.13 19.09 -3.28
C LEU A 105 8.62 18.60 -4.64
N SER A 106 8.53 19.45 -5.67
CA SER A 106 7.85 19.10 -6.92
C SER A 106 8.54 18.06 -7.81
N LYS A 107 9.85 17.83 -7.64
CA LYS A 107 10.58 16.82 -8.44
C LYS A 107 10.77 15.49 -7.69
N THR A 108 10.97 15.55 -6.38
CA THR A 108 11.17 14.37 -5.52
C THR A 108 9.88 13.57 -5.38
N TYR A 109 8.75 14.24 -5.16
CA TYR A 109 7.44 13.57 -5.05
C TYR A 109 6.98 12.89 -6.34
N LYS A 110 7.31 13.41 -7.52
CA LYS A 110 6.95 12.76 -8.79
C LYS A 110 7.55 11.38 -8.96
N LYS A 111 8.67 11.08 -8.30
CA LYS A 111 9.28 9.75 -8.35
C LYS A 111 8.72 8.83 -7.28
N LEU A 112 8.38 9.34 -6.10
CA LEU A 112 7.66 8.57 -5.08
C LEU A 112 6.31 8.09 -5.62
N GLN A 113 5.62 8.93 -6.38
CA GLN A 113 4.38 8.59 -7.09
C GLN A 113 4.51 7.46 -8.12
N THR A 114 5.71 7.02 -8.49
CA THR A 114 5.94 5.88 -9.39
C THR A 114 6.26 4.58 -8.65
N LEU A 115 6.38 4.61 -7.33
CA LEU A 115 6.57 3.41 -6.52
C LEU A 115 5.24 2.66 -6.37
N HIS A 116 5.34 1.35 -6.12
CA HIS A 116 4.18 0.58 -5.71
C HIS A 116 3.68 1.07 -4.34
N PRO A 117 2.37 1.10 -4.07
CA PRO A 117 1.83 1.51 -2.77
C PRO A 117 2.51 0.82 -1.58
N SER A 118 2.66 -0.49 -1.60
CA SER A 118 3.36 -1.27 -0.57
C SER A 118 4.81 -0.82 -0.33
N ASP A 119 5.59 -0.54 -1.42
CA ASP A 119 6.96 -0.04 -1.29
C ASP A 119 6.99 1.37 -0.65
N LEU A 120 5.98 2.19 -0.95
CA LEU A 120 5.86 3.53 -0.38
C LEU A 120 5.39 3.48 1.08
N ALA A 121 4.53 2.54 1.42
CA ALA A 121 4.13 2.24 2.79
C ALA A 121 5.34 1.86 3.66
N ASP A 122 6.17 0.90 3.23
CA ASP A 122 7.42 0.52 3.89
C ASP A 122 8.32 1.75 4.16
N ILE A 123 8.44 2.66 3.19
CA ILE A 123 9.22 3.88 3.34
C ILE A 123 8.60 4.82 4.38
N ILE A 124 7.29 4.99 4.37
CA ILE A 124 6.56 5.85 5.32
C ILE A 124 6.69 5.31 6.74
N GLU A 125 6.64 4.01 6.94
CA GLU A 125 6.82 3.36 8.24
C GLU A 125 8.22 3.53 8.81
N ASP A 126 9.24 3.41 7.95
CA ASP A 126 10.64 3.66 8.31
C ASP A 126 10.91 5.14 8.67
N LEU A 127 10.02 6.07 8.32
CA LEU A 127 10.10 7.48 8.68
C LEU A 127 9.59 7.70 10.12
N GLY A 128 10.20 8.66 10.83
CA GLY A 128 9.64 9.07 12.12
C GLY A 128 8.28 9.77 11.95
N ARG A 129 7.41 9.68 12.97
CA ARG A 129 6.01 10.15 12.97
C ARG A 129 5.74 11.49 12.28
N LYS A 130 6.63 12.48 12.42
CA LYS A 130 6.47 13.79 11.79
C LYS A 130 6.70 13.71 10.28
N ALA A 131 7.73 12.98 9.85
CA ALA A 131 8.10 12.87 8.45
C ALA A 131 7.11 12.00 7.68
N SER A 132 6.59 10.93 8.29
CA SER A 132 5.56 10.08 7.68
C SER A 132 4.29 10.89 7.36
N ALA A 133 3.77 11.67 8.30
CA ALA A 133 2.60 12.51 8.08
C ALA A 133 2.84 13.59 7.00
N GLU A 134 4.04 14.18 6.95
CA GLU A 134 4.40 15.18 5.94
C GLU A 134 4.48 14.57 4.53
N VAL A 135 5.11 13.40 4.38
CA VAL A 135 5.18 12.66 3.10
C VAL A 135 3.80 12.24 2.65
N PHE A 136 3.02 11.63 3.52
CA PHE A 136 1.67 11.18 3.23
C PHE A 136 0.76 12.34 2.80
N SER A 137 0.80 13.47 3.50
CA SER A 137 -0.04 14.64 3.18
C SER A 137 0.26 15.27 1.82
N ALA A 138 1.37 14.91 1.18
CA ALA A 138 1.75 15.40 -0.14
C ALA A 138 1.32 14.47 -1.29
N LEU A 139 0.76 13.30 -0.99
CA LEU A 139 0.15 12.40 -1.97
C LEU A 139 -1.19 12.98 -2.43
N ASP A 140 -1.59 12.64 -3.65
CA ASP A 140 -2.98 12.85 -4.07
C ASP A 140 -3.90 11.82 -3.38
N GLU A 141 -5.20 12.03 -3.47
CA GLU A 141 -6.18 11.26 -2.69
C GLU A 141 -6.20 9.78 -3.06
N GLU A 142 -6.14 9.42 -4.35
CA GLU A 142 -6.10 8.03 -4.80
C GLU A 142 -4.83 7.32 -4.31
N GLN A 143 -3.66 7.91 -4.52
CA GLN A 143 -2.41 7.34 -4.02
C GLN A 143 -2.32 7.27 -2.50
N ALA A 144 -2.92 8.24 -1.81
CA ALA A 144 -2.98 8.24 -0.36
C ALA A 144 -3.86 7.10 0.16
N ALA A 145 -4.96 6.79 -0.52
CA ALA A 145 -5.82 5.65 -0.23
C ALA A 145 -5.04 4.33 -0.39
N ASP A 146 -4.48 4.08 -1.59
CA ASP A 146 -3.70 2.87 -1.89
C ASP A 146 -2.53 2.66 -0.88
N VAL A 147 -1.86 3.74 -0.48
CA VAL A 147 -0.76 3.66 0.49
C VAL A 147 -1.27 3.45 1.91
N LEU A 148 -2.40 4.06 2.27
CA LEU A 148 -2.98 3.93 3.62
C LEU A 148 -3.39 2.49 3.90
N GLU A 149 -3.97 1.80 2.93
CA GLU A 149 -4.35 0.40 2.96
C GLU A 149 -3.16 -0.53 3.29
N GLU A 150 -2.01 -0.26 2.70
CA GLU A 150 -0.79 -1.07 2.85
C GLU A 150 0.02 -0.78 4.15
N LEU A 151 -0.39 0.24 4.94
CA LEU A 151 0.31 0.61 6.18
C LEU A 151 -0.12 -0.26 7.36
N GLU A 152 0.81 -0.52 8.30
CA GLU A 152 0.45 -1.14 9.57
C GLU A 152 -0.56 -0.26 10.36
N VAL A 153 -1.52 -0.88 11.04
CA VAL A 153 -2.65 -0.22 11.75
C VAL A 153 -2.20 0.94 12.66
N GLU A 154 -1.08 0.79 13.37
CA GLU A 154 -0.55 1.87 14.22
C GLU A 154 -0.18 3.12 13.42
N THR A 155 0.35 2.94 12.20
CA THR A 155 0.75 4.02 11.30
C THR A 155 -0.47 4.63 10.63
N GLN A 156 -1.44 3.83 10.21
CA GLN A 156 -2.75 4.29 9.69
C GLN A 156 -3.43 5.23 10.68
N ILE A 157 -3.59 4.80 11.93
CA ILE A 157 -4.17 5.59 13.03
C ILE A 157 -3.40 6.90 13.23
N HIS A 158 -2.07 6.83 13.23
CA HIS A 158 -1.25 8.02 13.40
C HIS A 158 -1.48 9.04 12.29
N ILE A 159 -1.50 8.60 11.05
CA ILE A 159 -1.70 9.44 9.87
C ILE A 159 -3.10 10.06 9.90
N ILE A 160 -4.15 9.27 10.06
CA ILE A 160 -5.55 9.73 10.12
C ILE A 160 -5.75 10.75 11.25
N LYS A 161 -5.08 10.57 12.42
CA LYS A 161 -5.13 11.53 13.51
C LYS A 161 -4.37 12.83 13.21
N SER A 162 -3.39 12.79 12.32
CA SER A 162 -2.56 13.95 11.98
C SER A 162 -3.14 14.82 10.86
N LEU A 163 -4.02 14.27 10.03
CA LEU A 163 -4.66 14.98 8.93
C LEU A 163 -5.83 15.85 9.40
N PRO A 164 -6.13 16.96 8.68
CA PRO A 164 -7.42 17.63 8.78
C PRO A 164 -8.57 16.66 8.48
N ILE A 165 -9.72 16.83 9.14
CA ILE A 165 -10.88 15.93 9.00
C ILE A 165 -11.31 15.79 7.55
N GLU A 166 -11.46 16.93 6.85
CA GLU A 166 -11.85 16.98 5.44
C GLU A 166 -10.91 16.11 4.57
N LYS A 167 -9.59 16.31 4.71
CA LYS A 167 -8.62 15.55 3.93
C LYS A 167 -8.58 14.05 4.30
N ALA A 168 -8.80 13.72 5.56
CA ALA A 168 -8.86 12.32 5.98
C ALA A 168 -10.11 11.64 5.39
N ALA A 169 -11.27 12.31 5.39
CA ALA A 169 -12.49 11.82 4.76
C ALA A 169 -12.32 11.63 3.25
N ASP A 170 -11.76 12.64 2.54
CA ASP A 170 -11.49 12.55 1.10
C ASP A 170 -10.62 11.34 0.71
N VAL A 171 -9.64 10.97 1.55
CA VAL A 171 -8.80 9.77 1.35
C VAL A 171 -9.60 8.50 1.64
N LEU A 172 -10.32 8.45 2.75
CA LEU A 172 -11.13 7.29 3.13
C LEU A 172 -12.26 7.01 2.13
N ASP A 173 -12.82 8.04 1.49
CA ASP A 173 -13.81 7.89 0.41
C ASP A 173 -13.25 7.22 -0.87
N LYS A 174 -11.93 7.04 -0.97
CA LYS A 174 -11.25 6.35 -2.08
C LYS A 174 -10.83 4.92 -1.72
N MET A 175 -11.00 4.52 -0.48
CA MET A 175 -10.67 3.18 -0.01
C MET A 175 -11.89 2.26 -0.08
N PRO A 176 -11.70 0.93 -0.20
CA PRO A 176 -12.77 -0.04 0.04
C PRO A 176 -13.38 0.15 1.42
N ALA A 177 -14.69 -0.07 1.54
CA ALA A 177 -15.43 0.21 2.77
C ALA A 177 -15.03 -0.71 3.95
N ASP A 178 -14.64 -1.95 3.67
CA ASP A 178 -14.09 -2.92 4.63
C ASP A 178 -12.76 -2.43 5.20
N GLU A 179 -11.83 -1.97 4.39
CA GLU A 179 -10.56 -1.40 4.83
C GLU A 179 -10.75 -0.15 5.71
N VAL A 180 -11.75 0.67 5.38
CA VAL A 180 -12.12 1.82 6.22
C VAL A 180 -12.70 1.37 7.56
N ALA A 181 -13.53 0.32 7.56
CA ALA A 181 -14.10 -0.24 8.78
C ALA A 181 -13.00 -0.76 9.72
N ASP A 182 -12.01 -1.49 9.20
CA ASP A 182 -10.86 -1.99 9.98
C ASP A 182 -10.05 -0.87 10.63
N ILE A 183 -9.81 0.23 9.90
CA ILE A 183 -9.17 1.42 10.48
C ILE A 183 -10.04 2.02 11.59
N PHE A 184 -11.36 2.04 11.42
CA PHE A 184 -12.28 2.65 12.38
C PHE A 184 -12.41 1.84 13.66
N ASP A 185 -12.32 0.52 13.61
CA ASP A 185 -12.28 -0.33 14.80
C ASP A 185 -11.09 -0.01 15.71
N ALA A 186 -9.99 0.44 15.14
CA ALA A 186 -8.81 0.86 15.87
C ALA A 186 -8.81 2.36 16.26
N LEU A 187 -9.78 3.16 15.78
CA LEU A 187 -9.96 4.57 16.12
C LEU A 187 -10.94 4.72 17.30
N GLY A 188 -10.89 5.85 17.99
CA GLY A 188 -11.90 6.15 19.02
C GLY A 188 -13.20 6.68 18.43
N ASP A 189 -14.34 6.29 19.02
CA ASP A 189 -15.71 6.55 18.56
C ASP A 189 -15.97 8.01 18.16
N GLU A 190 -15.44 8.98 18.92
CA GLU A 190 -15.61 10.42 18.62
C GLU A 190 -15.00 10.81 17.27
N LYS A 191 -13.82 10.25 16.92
CA LYS A 191 -13.16 10.54 15.66
C LYS A 191 -13.83 9.83 14.49
N VAL A 192 -14.29 8.60 14.70
CA VAL A 192 -15.05 7.80 13.72
C VAL A 192 -16.32 8.56 13.32
N GLU A 193 -17.12 9.01 14.26
CA GLU A 193 -18.34 9.76 13.96
C GLU A 193 -18.08 11.07 13.22
N LEU A 194 -16.98 11.77 13.52
CA LEU A 194 -16.58 12.97 12.77
C LEU A 194 -16.22 12.66 11.32
N LEU A 195 -15.48 11.57 11.07
CA LEU A 195 -15.10 11.15 9.73
C LEU A 195 -16.32 10.67 8.94
N LEU A 196 -17.15 9.80 9.50
CA LEU A 196 -18.36 9.29 8.86
C LEU A 196 -19.36 10.42 8.48
N ASN A 197 -19.37 11.52 9.22
CA ASN A 197 -20.23 12.67 8.89
C ASN A 197 -19.64 13.56 7.79
N GLU A 198 -18.33 13.51 7.56
CA GLU A 198 -17.64 14.28 6.53
C GLU A 198 -17.54 13.51 5.21
N MET A 199 -17.47 12.18 5.26
CA MET A 199 -17.42 11.28 4.10
C MET A 199 -18.66 11.38 3.21
N GLU A 200 -18.56 10.89 1.97
CA GLU A 200 -19.69 10.74 1.05
C GLU A 200 -20.75 9.82 1.67
N LYS A 201 -22.03 10.14 1.42
CA LYS A 201 -23.14 9.43 2.10
C LYS A 201 -23.19 7.95 1.80
N ASP A 202 -22.92 7.58 0.56
CA ASP A 202 -23.02 6.19 0.12
C ASP A 202 -21.89 5.38 0.78
N THR A 203 -20.65 5.86 0.73
CA THR A 203 -19.48 5.23 1.38
C THR A 203 -19.66 5.15 2.91
N SER A 204 -20.07 6.27 3.54
CA SER A 204 -20.26 6.28 5.00
C SER A 204 -21.38 5.35 5.46
N GLN A 205 -22.38 5.09 4.63
CA GLN A 205 -23.44 4.12 4.94
C GLN A 205 -22.91 2.71 4.84
N GLU A 206 -22.16 2.37 3.79
CA GLU A 206 -21.53 1.06 3.63
C GLU A 206 -20.59 0.73 4.78
N VAL A 207 -19.72 1.67 5.18
CA VAL A 207 -18.84 1.52 6.34
C VAL A 207 -19.64 1.30 7.63
N ARG A 208 -20.74 2.03 7.86
CA ARG A 208 -21.60 1.81 9.03
C ARG A 208 -22.24 0.43 9.05
N GLU A 209 -22.67 -0.07 7.89
CA GLU A 209 -23.23 -1.42 7.76
C GLU A 209 -22.20 -2.49 8.09
N LEU A 210 -20.92 -2.31 7.70
CA LEU A 210 -19.83 -3.23 8.05
C LEU A 210 -19.48 -3.16 9.54
N LEU A 211 -19.40 -1.99 10.14
CA LEU A 211 -19.17 -1.78 11.58
C LEU A 211 -20.29 -2.34 12.48
N ASP A 212 -21.47 -2.62 11.94
CA ASP A 212 -22.58 -3.24 12.69
C ASP A 212 -22.39 -4.78 12.83
N TYR A 213 -21.49 -5.42 12.07
CA TYR A 213 -21.17 -6.82 12.22
C TYR A 213 -20.23 -7.05 13.43
N PRO A 214 -20.40 -8.15 14.18
CA PRO A 214 -19.42 -8.56 15.19
C PRO A 214 -18.08 -8.96 14.57
N ASP A 215 -16.96 -8.56 15.18
CA ASP A 215 -15.58 -8.77 14.68
C ASP A 215 -15.23 -10.25 14.36
N HIS A 216 -16.01 -11.21 14.83
CA HIS A 216 -15.78 -12.64 14.61
C HIS A 216 -16.68 -13.23 13.50
N GLU A 217 -17.55 -12.46 12.89
CA GLU A 217 -18.43 -12.88 11.81
C GLU A 217 -17.85 -12.53 10.44
N VAL A 218 -18.17 -13.34 9.43
CA VAL A 218 -17.73 -13.16 8.03
C VAL A 218 -18.09 -11.78 7.48
N GLY A 219 -19.21 -11.23 7.92
CA GLY A 219 -19.67 -9.90 7.52
C GLY A 219 -18.72 -8.77 7.89
N SER A 220 -17.89 -8.94 8.96
CA SER A 220 -16.97 -7.89 9.39
C SER A 220 -15.71 -7.78 8.51
N ILE A 221 -15.36 -8.84 7.77
CA ILE A 221 -14.17 -8.88 6.91
C ILE A 221 -14.50 -9.03 5.42
N MET A 222 -15.76 -8.82 5.04
CA MET A 222 -16.15 -8.96 3.64
C MET A 222 -16.02 -7.64 2.89
N SER A 223 -15.47 -7.70 1.69
CA SER A 223 -15.58 -6.60 0.74
C SER A 223 -16.98 -6.51 0.17
N THR A 224 -17.53 -5.30 0.13
CA THR A 224 -18.82 -5.00 -0.52
C THR A 224 -18.68 -4.76 -2.02
N GLU A 225 -17.45 -4.62 -2.52
CA GLU A 225 -17.14 -4.36 -3.91
C GLU A 225 -17.31 -5.59 -4.81
N VAL A 226 -18.53 -5.99 -5.04
CA VAL A 226 -18.87 -7.17 -5.83
C VAL A 226 -19.44 -6.82 -7.20
N MET A 227 -19.04 -7.59 -8.22
CA MET A 227 -19.59 -7.48 -9.57
C MET A 227 -20.69 -8.54 -9.79
N SER A 228 -21.95 -8.09 -9.78
CA SER A 228 -23.11 -8.96 -10.03
C SER A 228 -23.80 -8.65 -11.36
N PHE A 229 -24.28 -9.69 -12.04
CA PHE A 229 -24.85 -9.62 -13.38
C PHE A 229 -26.13 -10.44 -13.51
N ASN A 230 -27.01 -10.01 -14.43
CA ASN A 230 -28.17 -10.83 -14.79
C ASN A 230 -27.78 -11.93 -15.79
N LYS A 231 -28.30 -13.12 -15.59
CA LYS A 231 -28.05 -14.28 -16.47
C LYS A 231 -28.39 -14.09 -17.94
N ASN A 232 -29.26 -13.14 -18.27
CA ASN A 232 -29.69 -12.83 -19.62
C ASN A 232 -28.73 -11.89 -20.37
N MET A 233 -27.79 -11.26 -19.68
CA MET A 233 -26.77 -10.39 -20.28
C MET A 233 -25.86 -11.20 -21.19
N THR A 234 -25.33 -10.55 -22.21
CA THR A 234 -24.29 -11.08 -23.09
C THR A 234 -22.89 -10.75 -22.56
N VAL A 235 -21.90 -11.51 -23.01
CA VAL A 235 -20.49 -11.26 -22.73
C VAL A 235 -20.08 -9.83 -23.14
N GLU A 236 -20.56 -9.34 -24.28
CA GLU A 236 -20.27 -7.98 -24.75
C GLU A 236 -20.80 -6.89 -23.79
N GLU A 237 -22.02 -7.07 -23.27
CA GLU A 237 -22.63 -6.17 -22.29
C GLU A 237 -21.84 -6.14 -20.98
N VAL A 238 -21.36 -7.30 -20.50
CA VAL A 238 -20.50 -7.37 -19.30
C VAL A 238 -19.17 -6.63 -19.53
N PHE A 239 -18.52 -6.84 -20.68
CA PHE A 239 -17.30 -6.07 -20.99
C PHE A 239 -17.55 -4.57 -21.17
N ALA A 240 -18.73 -4.16 -21.61
CA ALA A 240 -19.09 -2.75 -21.66
C ALA A 240 -19.19 -2.14 -20.25
N ILE A 241 -19.73 -2.88 -19.28
CA ILE A 241 -19.77 -2.49 -17.86
C ILE A 241 -18.35 -2.36 -17.30
N PHE A 242 -17.47 -3.35 -17.50
CA PHE A 242 -16.08 -3.28 -17.04
C PHE A 242 -15.34 -2.05 -17.58
N ARG A 243 -15.53 -1.72 -18.87
CA ARG A 243 -14.90 -0.54 -19.47
C ARG A 243 -15.43 0.79 -18.92
N SER A 244 -16.69 0.81 -18.49
CA SER A 244 -17.32 2.02 -17.95
C SER A 244 -17.02 2.22 -16.47
N GLN A 245 -17.06 1.15 -15.67
CA GLN A 245 -16.88 1.19 -14.22
C GLN A 245 -15.42 1.10 -13.81
N LYS A 246 -14.58 0.40 -14.64
CA LYS A 246 -13.17 0.13 -14.34
C LYS A 246 -12.97 -0.45 -12.93
N PRO A 247 -13.66 -1.57 -12.61
CA PRO A 247 -13.59 -2.16 -11.28
C PRO A 247 -12.16 -2.54 -10.90
N GLU A 248 -11.87 -2.56 -9.61
CA GLU A 248 -10.61 -3.04 -9.07
C GLU A 248 -10.35 -4.51 -9.41
N ALA A 249 -9.10 -4.95 -9.32
CA ALA A 249 -8.69 -6.27 -9.76
C ALA A 249 -9.40 -7.39 -8.96
N GLU A 250 -9.62 -7.17 -7.70
CA GLU A 250 -10.24 -8.11 -6.76
C GLU A 250 -11.69 -8.37 -7.06
N SER A 251 -12.46 -7.33 -7.41
CA SER A 251 -13.85 -7.45 -7.86
C SER A 251 -14.00 -8.38 -9.09
N LEU A 252 -12.90 -8.67 -9.80
CA LEU A 252 -12.87 -9.56 -10.96
C LEU A 252 -12.43 -10.99 -10.63
N TYR A 253 -12.01 -11.31 -9.40
CA TYR A 253 -11.58 -12.66 -9.02
C TYR A 253 -12.72 -13.67 -9.15
N ASN A 254 -13.94 -13.25 -8.83
CA ASN A 254 -15.14 -14.04 -9.04
C ASN A 254 -16.31 -13.13 -9.45
N LEU A 255 -17.06 -13.54 -10.46
CA LEU A 255 -18.19 -12.78 -10.99
C LEU A 255 -19.49 -13.47 -10.62
N PHE A 256 -20.45 -12.73 -10.12
CA PHE A 256 -21.67 -13.26 -9.54
C PHE A 256 -22.86 -13.10 -10.47
N VAL A 257 -23.81 -14.02 -10.37
CA VAL A 257 -25.09 -13.94 -11.09
C VAL A 257 -26.20 -13.88 -10.07
N THR A 258 -26.92 -12.77 -10.06
CA THR A 258 -28.08 -12.56 -9.20
C THR A 258 -29.36 -12.53 -10.01
N ASN A 259 -30.48 -12.70 -9.32
CA ASN A 259 -31.81 -12.49 -9.88
C ASN A 259 -32.33 -11.06 -9.57
N GLU A 260 -33.58 -10.77 -9.89
CA GLU A 260 -34.23 -9.46 -9.67
C GLU A 260 -34.37 -9.07 -8.18
N SER A 261 -34.12 -9.99 -7.26
CA SER A 261 -34.16 -9.78 -5.80
C SER A 261 -32.76 -9.92 -5.18
N ASP A 262 -31.71 -9.74 -5.95
CA ASP A 262 -30.30 -9.83 -5.57
C ASP A 262 -29.88 -11.18 -4.95
N VAL A 263 -30.71 -12.22 -5.11
CA VAL A 263 -30.37 -13.58 -4.66
C VAL A 263 -29.29 -14.16 -5.54
N LEU A 264 -28.21 -14.65 -4.94
CA LEU A 264 -27.09 -15.29 -5.63
C LEU A 264 -27.53 -16.64 -6.24
N THR A 265 -27.44 -16.77 -7.55
CA THR A 265 -27.89 -17.97 -8.29
C THR A 265 -26.76 -18.75 -8.92
N ALA A 266 -25.69 -18.08 -9.34
CA ALA A 266 -24.55 -18.71 -10.00
C ALA A 266 -23.29 -17.83 -9.90
N THR A 267 -22.16 -18.37 -10.34
CA THR A 267 -20.91 -17.63 -10.56
C THR A 267 -20.35 -17.96 -11.94
N PHE A 268 -19.48 -17.09 -12.44
CA PHE A 268 -18.65 -17.32 -13.62
C PHE A 268 -17.32 -16.61 -13.47
N SER A 269 -16.32 -16.97 -14.25
CA SER A 269 -14.99 -16.38 -14.15
C SER A 269 -14.69 -15.43 -15.30
N LEU A 270 -13.74 -14.50 -15.08
CA LEU A 270 -13.19 -13.68 -16.16
C LEU A 270 -12.65 -14.55 -17.32
N ARG A 271 -12.07 -15.74 -17.02
CA ARG A 271 -11.65 -16.69 -18.04
C ARG A 271 -12.83 -17.14 -18.92
N ASP A 272 -13.99 -17.44 -18.31
CA ASP A 272 -15.16 -17.89 -19.06
C ASP A 272 -15.67 -16.80 -20.01
N LEU A 273 -15.60 -15.52 -19.62
CA LEU A 273 -15.88 -14.38 -20.49
C LEU A 273 -14.89 -14.27 -21.66
N VAL A 274 -13.58 -14.31 -21.37
CA VAL A 274 -12.52 -14.08 -22.38
C VAL A 274 -12.54 -15.15 -23.49
N ILE A 275 -12.90 -16.39 -23.18
CA ILE A 275 -12.94 -17.48 -24.16
C ILE A 275 -14.28 -17.63 -24.88
N SER A 276 -15.32 -16.88 -24.46
CA SER A 276 -16.66 -16.95 -25.06
C SER A 276 -16.84 -15.91 -26.15
N SER A 277 -17.78 -16.18 -27.07
CA SER A 277 -18.15 -15.20 -28.09
C SER A 277 -18.92 -14.03 -27.49
N PRO A 278 -18.82 -12.80 -28.05
CA PRO A 278 -19.48 -11.61 -27.50
C PRO A 278 -21.00 -11.76 -27.34
N GLU A 279 -21.66 -12.51 -28.22
CA GLU A 279 -23.10 -12.74 -28.22
C GLU A 279 -23.55 -13.87 -27.25
N THR A 280 -22.61 -14.54 -26.59
CA THR A 280 -22.91 -15.62 -25.63
C THR A 280 -23.60 -15.05 -24.41
N HIS A 281 -24.76 -15.59 -24.01
CA HIS A 281 -25.41 -15.20 -22.78
C HIS A 281 -24.71 -15.80 -21.55
N ILE A 282 -24.69 -15.05 -20.44
CA ILE A 282 -24.09 -15.46 -19.18
C ILE A 282 -24.69 -16.78 -18.68
N SER A 283 -26.00 -16.99 -18.93
CA SER A 283 -26.69 -18.27 -18.60
C SER A 283 -26.07 -19.53 -19.25
N GLN A 284 -25.26 -19.37 -20.31
CA GLN A 284 -24.59 -20.48 -21.00
C GLN A 284 -23.22 -20.83 -20.41
N ILE A 285 -22.61 -19.90 -19.69
CA ILE A 285 -21.25 -20.04 -19.15
C ILE A 285 -21.20 -20.05 -17.61
N MET A 286 -22.30 -19.64 -16.96
CA MET A 286 -22.40 -19.61 -15.50
C MET A 286 -22.41 -21.01 -14.89
N LYS A 287 -21.90 -21.11 -13.66
CA LYS A 287 -21.90 -22.31 -12.82
C LYS A 287 -22.95 -22.12 -11.72
N PRO A 288 -24.06 -22.90 -11.75
CA PRO A 288 -25.08 -22.77 -10.72
C PRO A 288 -24.66 -23.36 -9.39
N SER A 289 -25.35 -22.97 -8.33
CA SER A 289 -25.12 -23.44 -6.95
C SER A 289 -23.68 -23.12 -6.47
N PRO A 290 -23.28 -21.85 -6.41
CA PRO A 290 -21.94 -21.48 -6.00
C PRO A 290 -21.66 -21.86 -4.55
N VAL A 291 -20.40 -22.15 -4.26
CA VAL A 291 -19.89 -22.18 -2.89
C VAL A 291 -20.01 -20.78 -2.35
N ARG A 292 -20.52 -20.63 -1.13
CA ARG A 292 -20.77 -19.34 -0.48
C ARG A 292 -20.57 -19.43 1.01
N LEU A 293 -20.36 -18.29 1.65
CA LEU A 293 -20.38 -18.10 3.09
C LEU A 293 -21.65 -17.34 3.48
N TYR A 294 -22.04 -17.44 4.74
CA TYR A 294 -23.07 -16.60 5.32
C TYR A 294 -22.41 -15.47 6.12
N ASP A 295 -23.01 -14.28 6.09
CA ASP A 295 -22.50 -13.07 6.76
C ASP A 295 -22.37 -13.25 8.28
N ASP A 296 -23.23 -14.05 8.91
CA ASP A 296 -23.22 -14.41 10.34
C ASP A 296 -22.43 -15.71 10.67
N GLN A 297 -21.58 -16.17 9.75
CA GLN A 297 -20.71 -17.35 9.96
C GLN A 297 -19.41 -16.91 10.65
N GLU A 298 -18.80 -17.80 11.43
CA GLU A 298 -17.52 -17.54 12.11
C GLU A 298 -16.34 -17.43 11.11
N VAL A 299 -15.52 -16.40 11.24
CA VAL A 299 -14.34 -16.15 10.40
C VAL A 299 -13.35 -17.33 10.42
N ASP A 300 -13.19 -17.99 11.56
CA ASP A 300 -12.25 -19.13 11.71
C ASP A 300 -12.55 -20.30 10.77
N GLU A 301 -13.77 -20.41 10.24
CA GLU A 301 -14.18 -21.46 9.30
C GLU A 301 -13.74 -21.17 7.86
N ILE A 302 -13.44 -19.92 7.50
CA ILE A 302 -13.12 -19.49 6.12
C ILE A 302 -11.88 -20.20 5.58
N ALA A 303 -10.83 -20.34 6.39
CA ALA A 303 -9.57 -20.95 5.99
C ALA A 303 -9.76 -22.39 5.43
N GLU A 304 -10.71 -23.15 5.98
CA GLU A 304 -11.05 -24.49 5.48
C GLU A 304 -11.75 -24.42 4.12
N PHE A 305 -12.62 -23.42 3.90
CA PHE A 305 -13.31 -23.21 2.62
C PHE A 305 -12.32 -22.81 1.54
N VAL A 306 -11.45 -21.82 1.81
CA VAL A 306 -10.39 -21.39 0.88
C VAL A 306 -9.51 -22.57 0.47
N SER A 307 -9.01 -23.33 1.45
CA SER A 307 -8.14 -24.49 1.20
C SER A 307 -8.85 -25.61 0.42
N LYS A 308 -10.12 -25.83 0.69
CA LYS A 308 -10.91 -26.93 0.07
C LYS A 308 -11.29 -26.63 -1.37
N TYR A 309 -11.68 -25.39 -1.65
CA TYR A 309 -12.26 -25.01 -2.94
C TYR A 309 -11.29 -24.26 -3.84
N ASN A 310 -10.12 -23.86 -3.33
CA ASN A 310 -9.06 -23.11 -4.04
C ASN A 310 -9.63 -21.89 -4.77
N MET A 311 -10.45 -21.12 -4.07
CA MET A 311 -11.07 -19.89 -4.57
C MET A 311 -10.25 -18.67 -4.12
N LEU A 312 -10.16 -17.67 -4.99
CA LEU A 312 -9.52 -16.37 -4.67
C LEU A 312 -10.50 -15.43 -3.97
N ALA A 313 -11.78 -15.55 -4.28
CA ALA A 313 -12.85 -14.81 -3.62
C ALA A 313 -14.08 -15.71 -3.45
N ILE A 314 -14.73 -15.65 -2.30
CA ILE A 314 -15.91 -16.44 -1.95
C ILE A 314 -17.08 -15.49 -1.70
N PRO A 315 -18.23 -15.63 -2.39
CA PRO A 315 -19.38 -14.79 -2.16
C PRO A 315 -19.96 -14.98 -0.76
N VAL A 316 -20.36 -13.88 -0.16
CA VAL A 316 -21.06 -13.81 1.12
C VAL A 316 -22.53 -13.47 0.87
N VAL A 317 -23.41 -14.19 1.53
CA VAL A 317 -24.87 -14.00 1.41
C VAL A 317 -25.51 -13.94 2.79
N ASP A 318 -26.66 -13.30 2.87
CA ASP A 318 -27.50 -13.35 4.06
C ASP A 318 -28.30 -14.69 4.14
N ARG A 319 -29.10 -14.88 5.19
CA ARG A 319 -29.96 -16.08 5.36
C ARG A 319 -31.09 -16.19 4.33
N ASN A 320 -31.33 -15.17 3.53
CA ASN A 320 -32.25 -15.18 2.39
C ASN A 320 -31.53 -15.43 1.06
N GLU A 321 -30.25 -15.75 1.08
CA GLU A 321 -29.38 -15.96 -0.10
C GLU A 321 -29.15 -14.66 -0.92
N ILE A 322 -29.37 -13.48 -0.35
CA ILE A 322 -29.09 -12.19 -0.97
C ILE A 322 -27.59 -11.95 -0.88
N LEU A 323 -26.96 -11.59 -2.01
CA LEU A 323 -25.54 -11.28 -2.08
C LEU A 323 -25.24 -10.02 -1.25
N GLN A 324 -24.37 -10.13 -0.26
CA GLN A 324 -23.93 -9.03 0.60
C GLN A 324 -22.54 -8.51 0.20
N GLY A 325 -21.63 -9.42 -0.14
CA GLY A 325 -20.25 -9.12 -0.45
C GLY A 325 -19.48 -10.34 -0.92
N MET A 326 -18.17 -10.28 -0.76
CA MET A 326 -17.26 -11.40 -0.93
C MET A 326 -16.12 -11.32 0.09
N VAL A 327 -15.55 -12.46 0.45
CA VAL A 327 -14.28 -12.52 1.18
C VAL A 327 -13.18 -12.86 0.21
N VAL A 328 -12.12 -12.06 0.19
CA VAL A 328 -10.95 -12.25 -0.65
C VAL A 328 -9.88 -13.03 0.12
N ILE A 329 -9.01 -13.75 -0.57
CA ILE A 329 -8.06 -14.68 0.07
C ILE A 329 -6.95 -13.95 0.84
N ASP A 330 -6.54 -12.78 0.41
CA ASP A 330 -5.55 -11.93 1.06
C ASP A 330 -6.02 -11.45 2.43
N ASP A 331 -7.26 -10.98 2.58
CA ASP A 331 -7.85 -10.60 3.88
C ASP A 331 -7.83 -11.78 4.86
N VAL A 332 -8.15 -12.99 4.38
CA VAL A 332 -8.06 -14.21 5.20
C VAL A 332 -6.62 -14.52 5.62
N ILE A 333 -5.65 -14.24 4.75
CA ILE A 333 -4.23 -14.46 5.07
C ILE A 333 -3.76 -13.46 6.12
N ASP A 334 -4.18 -12.20 6.02
CA ASP A 334 -3.78 -11.14 6.94
C ASP A 334 -4.39 -11.35 8.32
N ASP A 335 -5.68 -11.70 8.43
CA ASP A 335 -6.31 -12.13 9.70
C ASP A 335 -5.55 -13.31 10.37
N LEU A 336 -5.15 -14.31 9.57
CA LEU A 336 -4.38 -15.44 10.07
C LEU A 336 -2.96 -15.07 10.53
N LEU A 337 -2.32 -14.10 9.88
CA LEU A 337 -0.99 -13.64 10.24
C LEU A 337 -1.02 -12.81 11.53
N ASP A 338 -2.02 -11.98 11.71
CA ASP A 338 -2.20 -11.15 12.90
C ASP A 338 -2.57 -11.98 14.13
N LYS A 339 -3.44 -12.95 13.99
CA LYS A 339 -3.70 -13.96 15.04
C LYS A 339 -2.42 -14.71 15.46
N ARG A 340 -1.48 -14.97 14.54
CA ARG A 340 -0.17 -15.56 14.87
C ARG A 340 0.79 -14.59 15.55
N ARG A 341 0.73 -13.30 15.26
CA ARG A 341 1.54 -12.25 15.91
C ARG A 341 1.10 -12.05 17.35
N MET A 342 -0.20 -12.02 17.61
CA MET A 342 -0.76 -11.88 18.98
C MET A 342 -0.52 -13.08 19.90
N ASN A 343 -0.30 -14.28 19.34
CA ASN A 343 -0.04 -15.51 20.09
C ASN A 343 1.46 -15.77 20.38
N LYS A 344 2.35 -14.86 20.09
CA LYS A 344 3.79 -14.91 20.42
C LYS A 344 4.17 -13.91 21.50
#